data_46ec76774758448bb168b9b81b00f0cf
#
_entry.id   46ec76774758448bb168b9b81b00f0cf
#
_cell.length_a   1.000
_cell.length_b   1.000
_cell.length_c   1.000
_cell.angle_alpha   90.00
_cell.angle_beta   90.00
_cell.angle_gamma   90.00
#
_symmetry.space_group_name_H-M   'P 1'
#
loop_
_entity.id
_entity.type
_entity.pdbx_description
1 polymer ?
#
loop_
_entity_poly.entity_id
_entity_poly.type
_entity_poly.pdbx_seq_one_letter_code
_entity_poly.pdbx_strand_id
1 'polypeptide(L)'
;MPVLLLVLLALLAPGGVVAQGLPAFAPINPVAAGRTPLSYEPYRPYRPGTWALTAALSYASAIETNNIPTATYLLDSELLRVRFGVSRDLSPRTFVLADAELLGAYSGFLDGFLDWYHGLLGINIPERDRRPHDQFGYFVDLHNEAPLRGRPDDLFLGDTRLGVGVRVHPAVQSVAVVTLPTSTGPEGYGRGVVTAGLLNTAHLAVSSRLAGEGSLGLGFAPRHGTLAESQHELLASGSVGARFRLFGRQSLYGNLFYHTPYYHDTAMPSLDRYDLALDFGVLLGSDLGHEWRIGMTEDLKPSGPAVDLIFQFGGKF
;
A
#
# COMPACT_ATOMS: atom_id res chain seq x y z
N MET A 1 -18.70 7.78 -5.10
CA MET A 1 -19.39 7.78 -6.41
C MET A 1 -18.51 7.34 -7.61
N PRO A 2 -17.25 7.78 -7.83
CA PRO A 2 -16.52 7.41 -9.05
C PRO A 2 -16.24 5.91 -9.20
N VAL A 3 -15.92 5.21 -8.10
CA VAL A 3 -15.68 3.76 -8.13
C VAL A 3 -16.96 2.98 -8.47
N LEU A 4 -18.11 3.39 -7.93
CA LEU A 4 -19.40 2.76 -8.26
C LEU A 4 -19.74 2.94 -9.75
N LEU A 5 -19.45 4.10 -10.32
CA LEU A 5 -19.62 4.35 -11.75
C LEU A 5 -18.69 3.47 -12.58
N LEU A 6 -17.44 3.28 -12.15
CA LEU A 6 -16.47 2.44 -12.84
C LEU A 6 -16.88 0.95 -12.80
N VAL A 7 -17.42 0.48 -11.67
CA VAL A 7 -18.00 -0.88 -11.55
C VAL A 7 -19.20 -1.04 -12.50
N LEU A 8 -20.11 -0.08 -12.54
CA LEU A 8 -21.27 -0.11 -13.44
C LEU A 8 -20.83 -0.12 -14.91
N LEU A 9 -19.86 0.72 -15.28
CA LEU A 9 -19.32 0.76 -16.65
C LEU A 9 -18.60 -0.54 -17.01
N ALA A 10 -17.85 -1.14 -16.08
CA ALA A 10 -17.18 -2.43 -16.28
C ALA A 10 -18.17 -3.58 -16.52
N LEU A 11 -19.33 -3.56 -15.86
CA LEU A 11 -20.41 -4.54 -16.07
C LEU A 11 -21.08 -4.44 -17.46
N LEU A 12 -21.03 -3.24 -18.07
CA LEU A 12 -21.60 -3.00 -19.38
C LEU A 12 -20.59 -3.14 -20.52
N ALA A 13 -19.30 -3.29 -20.22
CA ALA A 13 -18.23 -3.40 -21.23
C ALA A 13 -18.35 -4.70 -22.02
N PRO A 14 -18.31 -4.66 -23.37
CA PRO A 14 -18.24 -5.88 -24.18
C PRO A 14 -16.92 -6.61 -23.89
N GLY A 15 -17.00 -7.92 -23.66
CA GLY A 15 -15.86 -8.79 -23.33
C GLY A 15 -14.83 -8.86 -24.47
N GLY A 16 -13.89 -7.93 -24.46
CA GLY A 16 -12.79 -7.88 -25.44
C GLY A 16 -11.53 -7.27 -24.86
N VAL A 17 -10.40 -7.88 -25.14
CA VAL A 17 -9.03 -7.49 -24.74
C VAL A 17 -8.80 -7.43 -23.23
N VAL A 18 -8.28 -8.50 -22.68
CA VAL A 18 -7.79 -8.54 -21.31
C VAL A 18 -6.55 -7.66 -21.23
N ALA A 19 -6.72 -6.39 -20.88
CA ALA A 19 -5.60 -5.53 -20.52
C ALA A 19 -5.03 -6.02 -19.17
N GLN A 20 -3.73 -5.88 -18.96
CA GLN A 20 -3.12 -6.16 -17.67
C GLN A 20 -3.55 -5.10 -16.66
N GLY A 21 -3.79 -5.50 -15.42
CA GLY A 21 -4.15 -4.61 -14.33
C GLY A 21 -3.04 -3.63 -13.94
N LEU A 22 -3.36 -2.73 -13.01
CA LEU A 22 -2.40 -1.84 -12.38
C LEU A 22 -1.46 -2.63 -11.44
N PRO A 23 -0.30 -2.08 -11.03
CA PRO A 23 0.54 -2.70 -10.01
C PRO A 23 -0.17 -2.76 -8.65
N ALA A 24 0.08 -3.80 -7.86
CA ALA A 24 -0.37 -3.87 -6.49
C ALA A 24 0.29 -2.77 -5.64
N PHE A 25 -0.48 -2.17 -4.74
CA PHE A 25 -0.03 -1.15 -3.81
C PHE A 25 -0.47 -1.48 -2.38
N ALA A 26 0.38 -1.19 -1.40
CA ALA A 26 0.04 -1.28 0.02
C ALA A 26 0.81 -0.19 0.79
N PRO A 27 0.21 0.36 1.86
CA PRO A 27 0.90 1.31 2.73
C PRO A 27 2.22 0.74 3.27
N ILE A 28 3.23 1.60 3.44
CA ILE A 28 4.53 1.20 3.98
C ILE A 28 4.83 1.87 5.32
N ASN A 29 4.16 2.97 5.68
CA ASN A 29 4.26 3.55 7.01
C ASN A 29 3.99 2.48 8.08
N PRO A 30 4.90 2.24 9.05
CA PRO A 30 4.74 1.15 10.01
C PRO A 30 3.48 1.28 10.84
N VAL A 31 3.09 2.49 11.23
CA VAL A 31 1.87 2.73 12.01
C VAL A 31 0.63 2.30 11.22
N ALA A 32 0.57 2.63 9.93
CA ALA A 32 -0.50 2.22 9.02
C ALA A 32 -0.41 0.72 8.69
N ALA A 33 0.76 0.24 8.28
CA ALA A 33 0.97 -1.15 7.88
C ALA A 33 0.70 -2.14 9.02
N GLY A 34 0.99 -1.75 10.26
CA GLY A 34 0.68 -2.53 11.46
C GLY A 34 -0.81 -2.63 11.78
N ARG A 35 -1.68 -1.91 11.08
CA ARG A 35 -3.13 -1.91 11.34
C ARG A 35 -3.97 -2.46 10.20
N THR A 36 -3.65 -2.10 8.95
CA THR A 36 -4.55 -2.37 7.84
C THR A 36 -4.37 -3.75 7.21
N PRO A 37 -5.45 -4.55 7.01
CA PRO A 37 -5.45 -5.70 6.13
C PRO A 37 -5.65 -5.30 4.65
N LEU A 38 -5.87 -4.01 4.38
CA LEU A 38 -6.28 -3.51 3.08
C LEU A 38 -5.06 -3.04 2.28
N SER A 39 -5.05 -3.43 1.02
CA SER A 39 -4.10 -2.99 0.00
C SER A 39 -4.86 -2.85 -1.32
N TYR A 40 -4.29 -2.17 -2.30
CA TYR A 40 -4.83 -2.26 -3.64
C TYR A 40 -4.46 -3.61 -4.26
N GLU A 41 -5.47 -4.42 -4.59
CA GLU A 41 -5.30 -5.71 -5.27
C GLU A 41 -5.77 -5.57 -6.72
N PRO A 42 -4.85 -5.61 -7.71
CA PRO A 42 -5.18 -5.40 -9.12
C PRO A 42 -6.06 -6.52 -9.65
N TYR A 43 -6.84 -6.22 -10.70
CA TYR A 43 -7.59 -7.23 -11.43
C TYR A 43 -6.63 -8.28 -12.04
N ARG A 44 -6.96 -9.56 -11.85
CA ARG A 44 -6.18 -10.70 -12.34
C ARG A 44 -6.94 -11.43 -13.46
N PRO A 45 -6.52 -11.30 -14.72
CA PRO A 45 -7.10 -12.08 -15.81
C PRO A 45 -6.82 -13.57 -15.59
N TYR A 46 -7.75 -14.41 -16.01
CA TYR A 46 -7.59 -15.87 -15.94
C TYR A 46 -6.42 -16.36 -16.81
N ARG A 47 -5.56 -17.18 -16.21
CA ARG A 47 -4.43 -17.87 -16.88
C ARG A 47 -4.41 -19.32 -16.44
N PRO A 48 -4.93 -20.27 -17.26
CA PRO A 48 -5.10 -21.66 -16.86
C PRO A 48 -3.78 -22.32 -16.48
N GLY A 49 -3.79 -23.01 -15.32
CA GLY A 49 -2.72 -23.91 -14.90
C GLY A 49 -1.39 -23.26 -14.54
N THR A 50 -1.27 -21.92 -14.58
CA THR A 50 -0.02 -21.23 -14.30
C THR A 50 0.05 -20.69 -12.88
N TRP A 51 1.24 -20.74 -12.31
CA TRP A 51 1.61 -19.92 -11.17
C TRP A 51 2.03 -18.53 -11.67
N ALA A 52 1.60 -17.49 -10.99
CA ALA A 52 2.14 -16.15 -11.17
C ALA A 52 2.95 -15.78 -9.93
N LEU A 53 4.18 -15.38 -10.14
CA LEU A 53 5.09 -14.90 -9.12
C LEU A 53 5.16 -13.38 -9.18
N THR A 54 5.22 -12.72 -8.03
CA THR A 54 5.47 -11.29 -7.92
C THR A 54 6.60 -11.05 -6.94
N ALA A 55 7.46 -10.09 -7.27
CA ALA A 55 8.46 -9.57 -6.37
C ALA A 55 8.40 -8.05 -6.43
N ALA A 56 8.42 -7.37 -5.28
CA ALA A 56 8.43 -5.93 -5.21
C ALA A 56 9.37 -5.46 -4.11
N LEU A 57 10.15 -4.44 -4.41
CA LEU A 57 10.97 -3.71 -3.48
C LEU A 57 10.40 -2.30 -3.38
N SER A 58 10.17 -1.84 -2.17
CA SER A 58 9.79 -0.46 -1.87
C SER A 58 10.80 0.12 -0.89
N TYR A 59 11.27 1.33 -1.17
CA TYR A 59 12.15 2.07 -0.29
C TYR A 59 11.56 3.46 -0.08
N ALA A 60 11.32 3.82 1.16
CA ALA A 60 10.56 5.00 1.53
C ALA A 60 11.29 5.81 2.57
N SER A 61 11.18 7.14 2.50
CA SER A 61 11.51 8.02 3.59
C SER A 61 10.22 8.51 4.23
N ALA A 62 10.17 8.46 5.55
CA ALA A 62 9.06 8.96 6.33
C ALA A 62 9.58 9.93 7.38
N ILE A 63 9.00 11.12 7.40
CA ILE A 63 9.22 12.09 8.47
C ILE A 63 7.89 12.69 8.88
N GLU A 64 7.44 12.33 10.07
CA GLU A 64 6.23 12.86 10.67
C GLU A 64 6.51 13.15 12.13
N THR A 65 6.11 14.31 12.60
CA THR A 65 6.24 14.66 14.01
C THR A 65 5.09 15.53 14.46
N ASN A 66 4.59 15.20 15.63
CA ASN A 66 3.66 16.06 16.33
C ASN A 66 3.96 15.98 17.83
N ASN A 67 3.90 17.11 18.51
CA ASN A 67 4.14 17.20 19.95
C ASN A 67 3.18 18.20 20.57
N ILE A 68 2.32 17.68 21.42
CA ILE A 68 1.41 18.48 22.26
C ILE A 68 1.62 18.10 23.72
N PRO A 69 1.15 18.88 24.70
CA PRO A 69 1.44 18.63 26.11
C PRO A 69 1.10 17.24 26.61
N THR A 70 0.18 16.55 25.95
CA THR A 70 -0.36 15.25 26.38
C THR A 70 -0.04 14.09 25.47
N ALA A 71 0.58 14.35 24.29
CA ALA A 71 0.89 13.29 23.35
C ALA A 71 2.06 13.68 22.43
N THR A 72 2.89 12.71 22.07
CA THR A 72 4.03 12.88 21.17
C THR A 72 4.05 11.77 20.12
N TYR A 73 4.17 12.17 18.87
CA TYR A 73 4.40 11.27 17.74
C TYR A 73 5.66 11.69 16.98
N LEU A 74 6.53 10.76 16.72
CA LEU A 74 7.73 10.91 15.93
C LEU A 74 7.92 9.68 15.06
N LEU A 75 7.86 9.85 13.77
CA LEU A 75 8.34 8.90 12.77
C LEU A 75 9.37 9.63 11.93
N ASP A 76 10.62 9.15 11.96
CA ASP A 76 11.75 9.69 11.22
C ASP A 76 12.64 8.50 10.86
N SER A 77 12.41 7.94 9.69
CA SER A 77 13.09 6.70 9.28
C SER A 77 12.96 6.45 7.79
N GLU A 78 13.94 5.74 7.26
CA GLU A 78 13.80 5.13 5.95
C GLU A 78 13.41 3.67 6.07
N LEU A 79 12.43 3.27 5.26
CA LEU A 79 11.75 1.99 5.35
C LEU A 79 12.01 1.17 4.09
N LEU A 80 12.59 -0.01 4.27
CA LEU A 80 12.75 -1.02 3.23
C LEU A 80 11.66 -2.06 3.36
N ARG A 81 10.99 -2.39 2.26
CA ARG A 81 10.10 -3.53 2.17
C ARG A 81 10.37 -4.32 0.90
N VAL A 82 10.65 -5.61 1.06
CA VAL A 82 10.69 -6.58 -0.03
C VAL A 82 9.51 -7.52 0.13
N ARG A 83 8.63 -7.56 -0.87
CA ARG A 83 7.42 -8.40 -0.86
C ARG A 83 7.53 -9.46 -1.94
N PHE A 84 7.24 -10.69 -1.57
CA PHE A 84 7.13 -11.83 -2.47
C PHE A 84 5.69 -12.33 -2.46
N GLY A 85 5.12 -12.50 -3.63
CA GLY A 85 3.77 -13.01 -3.79
C GLY A 85 3.71 -14.17 -4.77
N VAL A 86 2.78 -15.06 -4.53
CA VAL A 86 2.44 -16.15 -5.41
C VAL A 86 0.93 -16.23 -5.56
N SER A 87 0.47 -16.52 -6.77
CA SER A 87 -0.95 -16.78 -7.01
C SER A 87 -1.14 -17.88 -8.04
N ARG A 88 -2.29 -18.57 -7.95
CA ARG A 88 -2.65 -19.64 -8.88
C ARG A 88 -4.14 -19.62 -9.17
N ASP A 89 -4.49 -19.76 -10.45
CA ASP A 89 -5.86 -19.99 -10.87
C ASP A 89 -6.27 -21.45 -10.60
N LEU A 90 -7.32 -21.64 -9.80
CA LEU A 90 -7.92 -22.94 -9.53
C LEU A 90 -9.00 -23.30 -10.57
N SER A 91 -9.66 -22.26 -11.09
CA SER A 91 -10.67 -22.35 -12.14
C SER A 91 -10.78 -21.02 -12.89
N PRO A 92 -11.57 -20.92 -13.99
CA PRO A 92 -11.81 -19.63 -14.65
C PRO A 92 -12.38 -18.55 -13.71
N ARG A 93 -13.03 -18.96 -12.63
CA ARG A 93 -13.66 -18.03 -11.68
C ARG A 93 -12.91 -17.86 -10.38
N THR A 94 -12.05 -18.81 -9.98
CA THR A 94 -11.43 -18.80 -8.65
C THR A 94 -9.92 -18.85 -8.73
N PHE A 95 -9.26 -18.14 -7.82
CA PHE A 95 -7.81 -18.19 -7.65
C PHE A 95 -7.44 -18.04 -6.16
N VAL A 96 -6.23 -18.43 -5.83
CA VAL A 96 -5.63 -18.25 -4.51
C VAL A 96 -4.39 -17.39 -4.62
N LEU A 97 -4.04 -16.72 -3.54
CA LEU A 97 -2.81 -15.95 -3.43
C LEU A 97 -2.20 -16.06 -2.04
N ALA A 98 -0.91 -15.87 -1.97
CA ALA A 98 -0.17 -15.72 -0.72
C ALA A 98 0.95 -14.70 -0.92
N ASP A 99 1.22 -13.91 0.11
CA ASP A 99 2.33 -12.97 0.14
C ASP A 99 3.07 -13.06 1.46
N ALA A 100 4.39 -12.79 1.41
CA ALA A 100 5.24 -12.61 2.58
C ALA A 100 6.13 -11.37 2.36
N GLU A 101 6.53 -10.73 3.45
CA GLU A 101 7.32 -9.51 3.42
C GLU A 101 8.60 -9.65 4.25
N LEU A 102 9.68 -9.00 3.79
CA LEU A 102 10.88 -8.73 4.55
C LEU A 102 10.97 -7.21 4.71
N LEU A 103 11.14 -6.76 5.93
CA LEU A 103 11.09 -5.36 6.32
C LEU A 103 12.39 -4.92 6.98
N GLY A 104 12.69 -3.62 6.89
CA GLY A 104 13.75 -2.97 7.64
C GLY A 104 13.44 -1.49 7.84
N ALA A 105 13.96 -0.90 8.92
CA ALA A 105 13.85 0.51 9.18
C ALA A 105 15.21 1.06 9.65
N TYR A 106 15.63 2.15 9.03
CA TYR A 106 16.98 2.70 9.15
C TYR A 106 16.96 4.21 9.35
N SER A 107 18.11 4.77 9.72
CA SER A 107 18.33 6.22 9.68
C SER A 107 18.41 6.77 8.25
N GLY A 108 18.79 5.92 7.30
CA GLY A 108 18.74 6.19 5.89
C GLY A 108 19.82 7.09 5.31
N PHE A 109 19.57 7.59 4.07
CA PHE A 109 20.45 8.46 3.30
C PHE A 109 19.70 9.37 2.30
N LEU A 110 18.36 9.30 2.27
CA LEU A 110 17.55 10.03 1.29
C LEU A 110 17.28 11.48 1.65
N ASP A 111 17.48 11.90 2.89
CA ASP A 111 17.09 13.23 3.36
C ASP A 111 17.63 14.34 2.45
N GLY A 112 18.92 14.32 2.13
CA GLY A 112 19.51 15.32 1.25
C GLY A 112 18.96 15.29 -0.18
N PHE A 113 18.57 14.12 -0.70
CA PHE A 113 17.89 14.00 -2.00
C PHE A 113 16.48 14.58 -1.93
N LEU A 114 15.74 14.29 -0.88
CA LEU A 114 14.38 14.74 -0.73
C LEU A 114 14.28 16.24 -0.52
N ASP A 115 15.20 16.84 0.22
CA ASP A 115 15.29 18.29 0.36
C ASP A 115 15.53 18.97 -0.99
N TRP A 116 16.43 18.41 -1.80
CA TRP A 116 16.64 18.90 -3.16
C TRP A 116 15.40 18.73 -4.04
N TYR A 117 14.74 17.57 -3.99
CA TYR A 117 13.53 17.25 -4.76
C TYR A 117 12.36 18.17 -4.40
N HIS A 118 12.07 18.33 -3.11
CA HIS A 118 11.03 19.23 -2.63
C HIS A 118 11.35 20.69 -2.95
N GLY A 119 12.60 21.11 -2.80
CA GLY A 119 13.03 22.44 -3.19
C GLY A 119 12.82 22.73 -4.69
N LEU A 120 13.03 21.73 -5.56
CA LEU A 120 12.75 21.84 -7.01
C LEU A 120 11.27 22.02 -7.30
N LEU A 121 10.38 21.40 -6.51
CA LEU A 121 8.93 21.50 -6.65
C LEU A 121 8.32 22.69 -5.90
N GLY A 122 9.11 23.41 -5.12
CA GLY A 122 8.62 24.48 -4.24
C GLY A 122 7.80 23.98 -3.06
N ILE A 123 7.98 22.72 -2.68
CA ILE A 123 7.33 22.08 -1.53
C ILE A 123 8.22 22.30 -0.31
N ASN A 124 7.65 22.76 0.80
CA ASN A 124 8.34 22.86 2.07
C ASN A 124 7.76 21.84 3.05
N ILE A 125 8.64 21.03 3.65
CA ILE A 125 8.29 20.06 4.71
C ILE A 125 8.96 20.53 6.02
N PRO A 126 8.21 21.30 6.85
CA PRO A 126 8.78 21.93 8.05
C PRO A 126 9.35 20.93 9.06
N GLU A 127 8.90 19.68 9.01
CA GLU A 127 9.37 18.59 9.87
C GLU A 127 10.84 18.27 9.57
N ARG A 128 11.26 18.29 8.27
CA ARG A 128 12.65 18.07 7.84
C ARG A 128 13.57 19.20 8.32
N ASP A 129 13.13 20.45 8.23
CA ASP A 129 13.93 21.61 8.67
C ASP A 129 14.26 21.58 10.17
N ARG A 130 13.49 20.83 10.96
CA ARG A 130 13.62 20.79 12.43
C ARG A 130 14.48 19.65 12.94
N ARG A 131 14.90 18.74 12.07
CA ARG A 131 15.67 17.56 12.45
C ARG A 131 16.97 17.45 11.67
N PRO A 132 18.06 16.95 12.29
CA PRO A 132 19.27 16.58 11.54
C PRO A 132 18.94 15.46 10.54
N HIS A 133 19.63 15.46 9.40
CA HIS A 133 19.52 14.40 8.42
C HIS A 133 19.96 13.03 8.96
N ASP A 134 19.52 11.96 8.31
CA ASP A 134 19.93 10.58 8.53
C ASP A 134 19.73 10.12 10.00
N GLN A 135 18.64 10.55 10.60
CA GLN A 135 18.25 10.15 11.95
C GLN A 135 17.23 9.00 11.92
N PHE A 136 17.12 8.32 13.05
CA PHE A 136 16.08 7.34 13.29
C PHE A 136 15.23 7.77 14.49
N GLY A 137 13.91 7.77 14.31
CA GLY A 137 12.93 7.98 15.37
C GLY A 137 11.66 7.20 15.08
N TYR A 138 11.23 6.37 16.02
CA TYR A 138 9.91 5.76 16.00
C TYR A 138 9.37 5.73 17.41
N PHE A 139 8.48 6.67 17.68
CA PHE A 139 7.98 6.89 19.03
C PHE A 139 6.55 7.40 18.97
N VAL A 140 5.66 6.76 19.69
CA VAL A 140 4.27 7.19 19.87
C VAL A 140 3.94 7.11 21.36
N ASP A 141 3.61 8.22 21.98
CA ASP A 141 3.21 8.34 23.37
C ASP A 141 1.86 9.04 23.40
N LEU A 142 0.83 8.31 23.77
CA LEU A 142 -0.55 8.80 23.87
C LEU A 142 -0.98 8.72 25.34
N HIS A 143 -1.27 9.85 25.97
CA HIS A 143 -1.96 9.99 27.25
C HIS A 143 -1.94 8.75 28.15
N ASN A 144 -1.10 8.62 29.10
CA ASN A 144 -1.09 7.56 30.14
C ASN A 144 -0.94 6.10 29.63
N GLU A 145 -0.78 5.88 28.36
CA GLU A 145 -0.42 4.56 27.80
C GLU A 145 1.10 4.37 27.83
N ALA A 146 1.57 3.13 27.79
CA ALA A 146 2.99 2.87 27.62
C ALA A 146 3.43 3.34 26.21
N PRO A 147 4.56 4.06 26.08
CA PRO A 147 4.96 4.57 24.78
C PRO A 147 5.36 3.43 23.84
N LEU A 148 4.83 3.46 22.61
CA LEU A 148 5.28 2.57 21.54
C LEU A 148 6.64 3.05 21.02
N ARG A 149 7.62 2.16 20.99
CA ARG A 149 8.97 2.41 20.47
C ARG A 149 9.40 1.24 19.60
N GLY A 150 9.72 1.50 18.35
CA GLY A 150 10.07 0.44 17.42
C GLY A 150 11.38 0.72 16.68
N ARG A 151 12.50 0.20 17.17
CA ARG A 151 13.75 0.19 16.41
C ARG A 151 14.14 -1.25 16.12
N PRO A 152 14.04 -1.72 14.88
CA PRO A 152 14.59 -3.02 14.51
C PRO A 152 16.13 -2.94 14.48
N ASP A 153 16.77 -4.04 14.88
CA ASP A 153 18.24 -4.14 14.83
C ASP A 153 18.70 -4.49 13.40
N ASP A 154 17.91 -5.31 12.70
CA ASP A 154 18.20 -5.83 11.35
C ASP A 154 16.92 -5.96 10.52
N LEU A 155 17.05 -6.61 9.35
CA LEU A 155 15.91 -7.07 8.57
C LEU A 155 15.09 -8.11 9.35
N PHE A 156 13.79 -8.00 9.29
CA PHE A 156 12.86 -8.89 9.95
C PHE A 156 11.73 -9.33 9.00
N LEU A 157 11.11 -10.47 9.31
CA LEU A 157 9.94 -10.92 8.57
C LEU A 157 8.73 -10.05 8.92
N GLY A 158 7.97 -9.69 7.91
CA GLY A 158 6.65 -9.08 8.07
C GLY A 158 5.54 -10.13 8.20
N ASP A 159 4.30 -9.64 8.18
CA ASP A 159 3.14 -10.52 8.26
C ASP A 159 2.88 -11.26 6.94
N THR A 160 2.41 -12.50 7.05
CA THR A 160 2.02 -13.32 5.90
C THR A 160 0.55 -13.11 5.57
N ARG A 161 0.25 -12.83 4.32
CA ARG A 161 -1.12 -12.65 3.81
C ARG A 161 -1.53 -13.84 2.94
N LEU A 162 -2.73 -14.36 3.17
CA LEU A 162 -3.36 -15.41 2.37
C LEU A 162 -4.68 -14.90 1.80
N GLY A 163 -5.01 -15.28 0.58
CA GLY A 163 -6.26 -14.82 -0.03
C GLY A 163 -6.89 -15.83 -0.98
N VAL A 164 -8.20 -15.70 -1.11
CA VAL A 164 -9.02 -16.40 -2.10
C VAL A 164 -9.79 -15.37 -2.91
N GLY A 165 -9.65 -15.44 -4.22
CA GLY A 165 -10.32 -14.55 -5.15
C GLY A 165 -11.37 -15.24 -6.00
N VAL A 166 -12.44 -14.51 -6.31
CA VAL A 166 -13.51 -14.93 -7.21
C VAL A 166 -13.72 -13.86 -8.28
N ARG A 167 -13.66 -14.25 -9.55
CA ARG A 167 -14.06 -13.40 -10.69
C ARG A 167 -15.58 -13.51 -10.84
N VAL A 168 -16.29 -12.55 -10.29
CA VAL A 168 -17.76 -12.50 -10.34
C VAL A 168 -18.27 -12.09 -11.72
N HIS A 169 -17.43 -11.37 -12.47
CA HIS A 169 -17.67 -10.94 -13.86
C HIS A 169 -16.31 -10.87 -14.58
N PRO A 170 -16.24 -10.96 -15.93
CA PRO A 170 -14.98 -10.83 -16.69
C PRO A 170 -14.18 -9.54 -16.40
N ALA A 171 -14.82 -8.53 -15.82
CA ALA A 171 -14.19 -7.25 -15.47
C ALA A 171 -14.23 -6.97 -13.95
N VAL A 172 -14.73 -7.87 -13.11
CA VAL A 172 -14.89 -7.63 -11.67
C VAL A 172 -14.44 -8.86 -10.88
N GLN A 173 -13.61 -8.63 -9.89
CA GLN A 173 -13.19 -9.66 -8.94
C GLN A 173 -13.43 -9.21 -7.49
N SER A 174 -13.63 -10.19 -6.63
CA SER A 174 -13.64 -10.04 -5.18
C SER A 174 -12.56 -10.92 -4.58
N VAL A 175 -11.78 -10.41 -3.64
CA VAL A 175 -10.70 -11.14 -2.96
C VAL A 175 -10.90 -11.03 -1.45
N ALA A 176 -11.13 -12.15 -0.81
CA ALA A 176 -11.08 -12.24 0.65
C ALA A 176 -9.65 -12.54 1.07
N VAL A 177 -9.13 -11.77 2.02
CA VAL A 177 -7.77 -11.91 2.54
C VAL A 177 -7.78 -12.09 4.05
N VAL A 178 -6.83 -12.87 4.54
CA VAL A 178 -6.49 -12.99 5.97
C VAL A 178 -5.01 -12.73 6.10
N THR A 179 -4.62 -11.88 7.05
CA THR A 179 -3.22 -11.64 7.37
C THR A 179 -2.92 -12.26 8.73
N LEU A 180 -1.90 -13.09 8.77
CA LEU A 180 -1.43 -13.81 9.95
C LEU A 180 -0.33 -12.99 10.64
N PRO A 181 -0.31 -12.87 11.97
CA PRO A 181 0.69 -12.11 12.71
C PRO A 181 2.01 -12.90 12.79
N THR A 182 2.71 -13.00 11.68
CA THR A 182 3.98 -13.72 11.55
C THR A 182 5.21 -12.82 11.61
N SER A 183 5.00 -11.52 11.80
CA SER A 183 6.10 -10.56 11.93
C SER A 183 7.03 -10.91 13.09
N THR A 184 8.34 -10.84 12.84
CA THR A 184 9.39 -10.99 13.84
C THR A 184 9.97 -9.63 14.27
N GLY A 185 9.46 -8.54 13.73
CA GLY A 185 9.86 -7.18 14.04
C GLY A 185 9.30 -6.68 15.38
N PRO A 186 9.76 -5.50 15.81
CA PRO A 186 9.23 -4.85 17.01
C PRO A 186 7.72 -4.54 16.86
N GLU A 187 7.08 -4.30 18.00
CA GLU A 187 5.70 -3.81 18.01
C GLU A 187 5.54 -2.56 17.13
N GLY A 188 4.45 -2.51 16.39
CA GLY A 188 4.15 -1.43 15.43
C GLY A 188 4.55 -1.76 13.99
N TYR A 189 5.48 -2.69 13.76
CA TYR A 189 5.85 -3.12 12.39
C TYR A 189 5.08 -4.35 11.91
N GLY A 190 4.38 -5.04 12.79
CA GLY A 190 3.47 -6.13 12.49
C GLY A 190 2.12 -5.91 13.17
N ARG A 191 1.12 -6.67 12.74
CA ARG A 191 -0.26 -6.52 13.26
C ARG A 191 -0.44 -7.10 14.65
N GLY A 192 0.39 -8.05 15.06
CA GLY A 192 0.29 -8.76 16.35
C GLY A 192 -0.99 -9.58 16.50
N VAL A 193 -1.94 -9.47 15.58
CA VAL A 193 -3.27 -10.09 15.60
C VAL A 193 -3.70 -10.47 14.19
N VAL A 194 -4.52 -11.50 14.08
CA VAL A 194 -5.13 -11.89 12.78
C VAL A 194 -6.07 -10.78 12.31
N THR A 195 -5.91 -10.36 11.07
CA THR A 195 -6.78 -9.38 10.41
C THR A 195 -7.42 -9.97 9.17
N ALA A 196 -8.57 -9.43 8.74
CA ALA A 196 -9.28 -9.89 7.56
C ALA A 196 -9.73 -8.71 6.68
N GLY A 197 -9.81 -8.94 5.38
CA GLY A 197 -10.27 -7.94 4.42
C GLY A 197 -11.02 -8.54 3.25
N LEU A 198 -11.91 -7.75 2.68
CA LEU A 198 -12.60 -8.03 1.42
C LEU A 198 -12.30 -6.89 0.45
N LEU A 199 -11.68 -7.23 -0.67
CA LEU A 199 -11.22 -6.31 -1.70
C LEU A 199 -12.01 -6.59 -2.99
N ASN A 200 -12.62 -5.56 -3.57
CA ASN A 200 -13.35 -5.66 -4.82
C ASN A 200 -12.67 -4.77 -5.84
N THR A 201 -12.33 -5.31 -7.00
CA THR A 201 -11.66 -4.58 -8.07
C THR A 201 -12.46 -4.71 -9.37
N ALA A 202 -12.74 -3.57 -10.01
CA ALA A 202 -13.31 -3.49 -11.33
C ALA A 202 -12.27 -2.99 -12.33
N HIS A 203 -12.20 -3.66 -13.49
CA HIS A 203 -11.29 -3.34 -14.58
C HIS A 203 -12.07 -2.97 -15.82
N LEU A 204 -11.71 -1.87 -16.49
CA LEU A 204 -12.35 -1.39 -17.71
C LEU A 204 -11.31 -1.17 -18.80
N ALA A 205 -11.40 -1.94 -19.88
CA ALA A 205 -10.68 -1.66 -21.11
C ALA A 205 -11.40 -0.56 -21.89
N VAL A 206 -10.92 0.69 -21.79
CA VAL A 206 -11.53 1.86 -22.49
C VAL A 206 -11.16 1.87 -23.97
N SER A 207 -9.92 1.51 -24.29
CA SER A 207 -9.42 1.42 -25.66
C SER A 207 -8.27 0.40 -25.75
N SER A 208 -7.74 0.21 -26.95
CA SER A 208 -6.54 -0.61 -27.15
C SER A 208 -5.30 -0.08 -26.40
N ARG A 209 -5.31 1.18 -25.95
CA ARG A 209 -4.19 1.82 -25.25
C ARG A 209 -4.50 2.22 -23.81
N LEU A 210 -5.78 2.37 -23.44
CA LEU A 210 -6.20 2.87 -22.14
C LEU A 210 -7.04 1.84 -21.42
N ALA A 211 -6.63 1.50 -20.21
CA ALA A 211 -7.40 0.72 -19.27
C ALA A 211 -7.54 1.50 -17.95
N GLY A 212 -8.69 1.37 -17.30
CA GLY A 212 -8.96 1.91 -15.97
C GLY A 212 -9.22 0.79 -14.97
N GLU A 213 -8.90 1.04 -13.72
CA GLU A 213 -9.27 0.19 -12.60
C GLU A 213 -9.80 1.03 -11.44
N GLY A 214 -10.70 0.43 -10.68
CA GLY A 214 -11.13 0.99 -9.42
C GLY A 214 -11.33 -0.13 -8.40
N SER A 215 -11.05 0.15 -7.14
CA SER A 215 -11.24 -0.81 -6.07
C SER A 215 -11.96 -0.23 -4.86
N LEU A 216 -12.59 -1.11 -4.10
CA LEU A 216 -13.13 -0.84 -2.78
C LEU A 216 -12.72 -1.98 -1.85
N GLY A 217 -12.28 -1.63 -0.65
CA GLY A 217 -11.89 -2.56 0.39
C GLY A 217 -12.63 -2.30 1.70
N LEU A 218 -12.99 -3.36 2.39
CA LEU A 218 -13.46 -3.34 3.77
C LEU A 218 -12.60 -4.30 4.59
N GLY A 219 -12.13 -3.86 5.74
CA GLY A 219 -11.21 -4.60 6.59
C GLY A 219 -11.65 -4.61 8.04
N PHE A 220 -11.29 -5.70 8.71
CA PHE A 220 -11.43 -5.85 10.14
C PHE A 220 -10.07 -6.16 10.75
N ALA A 221 -9.68 -5.35 11.73
CA ALA A 221 -8.45 -5.50 12.50
C ALA A 221 -8.77 -5.32 13.99
N PRO A 222 -8.82 -6.39 14.78
CA PRO A 222 -9.06 -6.29 16.22
C PRO A 222 -8.07 -5.33 16.88
N ARG A 223 -8.49 -4.68 17.93
CA ARG A 223 -7.62 -3.83 18.75
C ARG A 223 -6.52 -4.67 19.37
N HIS A 224 -5.29 -4.21 19.33
CA HIS A 224 -4.15 -4.94 19.86
C HIS A 224 -2.97 -4.03 20.17
N GLY A 225 -2.17 -4.43 21.18
CA GLY A 225 -0.92 -3.76 21.54
C GLY A 225 -1.11 -2.45 22.29
N THR A 226 -0.02 -1.70 22.35
CA THR A 226 0.13 -0.49 23.16
C THR A 226 -0.89 0.60 22.84
N LEU A 227 -1.31 0.74 21.57
CA LEU A 227 -2.25 1.78 21.14
C LEU A 227 -3.69 1.25 20.97
N ALA A 228 -4.06 0.18 21.67
CA ALA A 228 -5.32 -0.54 21.43
C ALA A 228 -6.58 0.35 21.58
N GLU A 229 -6.61 1.21 22.58
CA GLU A 229 -7.80 2.04 22.87
C GLU A 229 -8.12 3.04 21.75
N SER A 230 -7.07 3.51 21.06
CA SER A 230 -7.20 4.49 19.98
C SER A 230 -7.35 3.87 18.58
N GLN A 231 -7.44 2.55 18.45
CA GLN A 231 -7.47 1.87 17.16
C GLN A 231 -8.88 1.72 16.59
N HIS A 232 -9.06 2.03 15.30
CA HIS A 232 -10.23 1.60 14.56
C HIS A 232 -10.17 0.11 14.24
N GLU A 233 -11.27 -0.63 14.46
CA GLU A 233 -11.39 -2.04 14.10
C GLU A 233 -11.90 -2.24 12.67
N LEU A 234 -12.79 -1.36 12.22
CA LEU A 234 -13.34 -1.38 10.87
C LEU A 234 -12.64 -0.32 10.01
N LEU A 235 -12.10 -0.76 8.92
CA LEU A 235 -11.30 0.04 8.00
C LEU A 235 -11.89 -0.05 6.59
N ALA A 236 -11.77 1.04 5.83
CA ALA A 236 -12.17 1.05 4.43
C ALA A 236 -11.08 1.66 3.55
N SER A 237 -10.96 1.17 2.34
CA SER A 237 -10.07 1.73 1.32
C SER A 237 -10.77 1.85 -0.02
N GLY A 238 -10.24 2.71 -0.88
CA GLY A 238 -10.67 2.84 -2.25
C GLY A 238 -9.52 3.24 -3.14
N SER A 239 -9.57 2.86 -4.40
CA SER A 239 -8.61 3.36 -5.37
C SER A 239 -9.26 3.58 -6.71
N VAL A 240 -8.66 4.47 -7.51
CA VAL A 240 -8.98 4.66 -8.91
C VAL A 240 -7.70 4.97 -9.66
N GLY A 241 -7.50 4.28 -10.78
CA GLY A 241 -6.28 4.47 -11.55
C GLY A 241 -6.47 4.12 -13.02
N ALA A 242 -5.43 4.40 -13.79
CA ALA A 242 -5.40 4.13 -15.21
C ALA A 242 -4.01 3.65 -15.64
N ARG A 243 -4.00 2.88 -16.72
CA ARG A 243 -2.81 2.45 -17.43
C ARG A 243 -2.92 2.90 -18.88
N PHE A 244 -1.90 3.58 -19.37
CA PHE A 244 -1.81 4.04 -20.76
C PHE A 244 -0.63 3.39 -21.47
N ARG A 245 -0.90 2.59 -22.48
CA ARG A 245 0.12 1.95 -23.32
C ARG A 245 0.76 2.97 -24.27
N LEU A 246 2.07 3.16 -24.13
CA LEU A 246 2.85 4.07 -24.97
C LEU A 246 3.17 3.44 -26.33
N PHE A 247 3.97 2.38 -26.31
CA PHE A 247 4.40 1.63 -27.49
C PHE A 247 4.72 0.17 -27.09
N GLY A 248 4.54 -0.75 -28.00
CA GLY A 248 4.78 -2.18 -27.73
C GLY A 248 4.03 -2.65 -26.48
N ARG A 249 4.79 -3.09 -25.47
CA ARG A 249 4.28 -3.54 -24.17
C ARG A 249 4.59 -2.56 -23.02
N GLN A 250 5.11 -1.38 -23.36
CA GLN A 250 5.46 -0.34 -22.38
C GLN A 250 4.25 0.52 -22.06
N SER A 251 4.06 0.84 -20.77
CA SER A 251 2.92 1.63 -20.34
C SER A 251 3.31 2.62 -19.25
N LEU A 252 2.58 3.71 -19.16
CA LEU A 252 2.49 4.53 -17.95
C LEU A 252 1.31 4.05 -17.12
N TYR A 253 1.39 4.27 -15.82
CA TYR A 253 0.25 4.07 -14.92
C TYR A 253 0.20 5.18 -13.87
N GLY A 254 -1.01 5.40 -13.35
CA GLY A 254 -1.26 6.21 -12.18
C GLY A 254 -2.45 5.65 -11.41
N ASN A 255 -2.36 5.63 -10.09
CA ASN A 255 -3.38 5.12 -9.19
C ASN A 255 -3.49 6.02 -7.96
N LEU A 256 -4.66 6.55 -7.70
CA LEU A 256 -4.99 7.29 -6.48
C LEU A 256 -5.57 6.30 -5.46
N PHE A 257 -4.94 6.20 -4.32
CA PHE A 257 -5.33 5.32 -3.23
C PHE A 257 -5.80 6.13 -2.02
N TYR A 258 -6.92 5.74 -1.45
CA TYR A 258 -7.52 6.31 -0.25
C TYR A 258 -7.70 5.23 0.82
N HIS A 259 -7.48 5.60 2.07
CA HIS A 259 -7.76 4.75 3.24
C HIS A 259 -8.37 5.59 4.37
N THR A 260 -9.34 5.03 5.09
CA THR A 260 -9.90 5.66 6.30
C THR A 260 -8.84 5.77 7.41
N PRO A 261 -9.01 6.66 8.40
CA PRO A 261 -8.10 6.73 9.53
C PRO A 261 -7.89 5.36 10.19
N TYR A 262 -6.67 5.13 10.67
CA TYR A 262 -6.31 3.90 11.39
C TYR A 262 -6.55 4.03 12.89
N TYR A 263 -6.54 5.26 13.39
CA TYR A 263 -6.68 5.63 14.80
C TYR A 263 -7.74 6.70 14.98
N HIS A 264 -8.13 6.93 16.23
CA HIS A 264 -9.05 7.98 16.65
C HIS A 264 -8.66 8.50 18.02
N ASP A 265 -9.07 9.73 18.34
CA ASP A 265 -8.91 10.36 19.66
C ASP A 265 -7.47 10.36 20.19
N THR A 266 -6.47 10.30 19.30
CA THR A 266 -5.06 10.35 19.69
C THR A 266 -4.60 11.78 19.97
N ALA A 267 -5.40 12.79 19.63
CA ALA A 267 -5.02 14.18 19.56
C ALA A 267 -3.83 14.45 18.60
N MET A 268 -3.48 13.48 17.77
CA MET A 268 -2.43 13.52 16.75
C MET A 268 -3.07 13.55 15.36
N PRO A 269 -3.15 14.71 14.70
CA PRO A 269 -3.80 14.80 13.40
C PRO A 269 -3.24 13.84 12.33
N SER A 270 -1.96 13.52 12.42
CA SER A 270 -1.31 12.57 11.51
C SER A 270 -1.80 11.12 11.70
N LEU A 271 -2.28 10.74 12.88
CA LEU A 271 -2.83 9.40 13.16
C LEU A 271 -4.34 9.33 12.93
N ASP A 272 -5.06 10.41 13.24
CA ASP A 272 -6.53 10.48 13.22
C ASP A 272 -7.10 10.83 11.84
N ARG A 273 -6.27 11.04 10.83
CA ARG A 273 -6.70 11.41 9.49
C ARG A 273 -6.64 10.26 8.50
N TYR A 274 -7.37 10.43 7.41
CA TYR A 274 -7.32 9.51 6.28
C TYR A 274 -6.00 9.65 5.52
N ASP A 275 -5.65 8.61 4.82
CA ASP A 275 -4.50 8.52 3.93
C ASP A 275 -4.92 8.72 2.47
N LEU A 276 -4.17 9.49 1.70
CA LEU A 276 -4.40 9.73 0.28
C LEU A 276 -3.07 9.74 -0.46
N ALA A 277 -2.80 8.70 -1.21
CA ALA A 277 -1.53 8.52 -1.91
C ALA A 277 -1.72 8.43 -3.43
N LEU A 278 -0.80 9.03 -4.19
CA LEU A 278 -0.68 8.89 -5.63
C LEU A 278 0.49 7.98 -5.98
N ASP A 279 0.18 6.82 -6.53
CA ASP A 279 1.15 5.85 -7.01
C ASP A 279 1.24 5.91 -8.55
N PHE A 280 2.42 6.13 -9.12
CA PHE A 280 2.60 6.31 -10.56
C PHE A 280 3.96 5.82 -11.03
N GLY A 281 4.08 5.57 -12.33
CA GLY A 281 5.34 5.10 -12.92
C GLY A 281 5.21 4.46 -14.28
N VAL A 282 6.19 3.62 -14.59
CA VAL A 282 6.28 2.91 -15.86
C VAL A 282 6.20 1.39 -15.65
N LEU A 283 5.58 0.71 -16.60
CA LEU A 283 5.50 -0.73 -16.70
C LEU A 283 6.21 -1.17 -17.98
N LEU A 284 7.20 -2.05 -17.84
CA LEU A 284 8.04 -2.55 -18.91
C LEU A 284 7.70 -4.02 -19.14
N GLY A 285 6.87 -4.31 -20.13
CA GLY A 285 6.49 -5.67 -20.49
C GLY A 285 7.52 -6.33 -21.41
N SER A 286 7.75 -7.62 -21.24
CA SER A 286 8.59 -8.47 -22.12
C SER A 286 7.74 -9.37 -23.02
N ASP A 287 8.39 -9.95 -24.05
CA ASP A 287 7.74 -10.95 -24.92
C ASP A 287 7.46 -12.28 -24.22
N LEU A 288 8.16 -12.56 -23.13
CA LEU A 288 7.92 -13.73 -22.28
C LEU A 288 6.71 -13.57 -21.34
N GLY A 289 6.02 -12.43 -21.39
CA GLY A 289 4.86 -12.15 -20.55
C GLY A 289 5.22 -11.60 -19.16
N HIS A 290 6.51 -11.39 -18.89
CA HIS A 290 6.96 -10.73 -17.65
C HIS A 290 6.68 -9.24 -17.74
N GLU A 291 6.45 -8.62 -16.59
CA GLU A 291 6.24 -7.17 -16.49
C GLU A 291 7.05 -6.63 -15.31
N TRP A 292 7.86 -5.63 -15.59
CA TRP A 292 8.63 -4.88 -14.59
C TRP A 292 7.96 -3.55 -14.30
N ARG A 293 8.04 -3.12 -13.05
CA ARG A 293 7.55 -1.83 -12.57
C ARG A 293 8.72 -1.00 -12.06
N ILE A 294 8.73 0.28 -12.44
CA ILE A 294 9.52 1.33 -11.82
C ILE A 294 8.56 2.47 -11.52
N GLY A 295 8.46 2.87 -10.27
CA GLY A 295 7.47 3.87 -9.88
C GLY A 295 7.79 4.56 -8.58
N MET A 296 6.94 5.53 -8.28
CA MET A 296 6.95 6.31 -7.05
C MET A 296 5.55 6.39 -6.48
N THR A 297 5.48 6.53 -5.17
CA THR A 297 4.24 6.92 -4.48
C THR A 297 4.52 8.16 -3.67
N GLU A 298 3.62 9.12 -3.77
CA GLU A 298 3.65 10.41 -3.10
C GLU A 298 2.44 10.53 -2.18
N ASP A 299 2.62 11.03 -0.98
CA ASP A 299 1.52 11.43 -0.12
C ASP A 299 0.94 12.75 -0.61
N LEU A 300 -0.34 12.74 -0.96
CA LEU A 300 -1.06 13.96 -1.38
C LEU A 300 -1.63 14.77 -0.19
N LYS A 301 -1.49 14.24 1.02
CA LYS A 301 -1.97 14.89 2.23
C LYS A 301 -0.99 14.69 3.38
N PRO A 302 0.08 15.51 3.45
CA PRO A 302 1.21 15.35 4.38
C PRO A 302 0.86 15.48 5.87
N SER A 303 -0.38 15.41 6.25
CA SER A 303 -0.84 15.38 7.64
C SER A 303 -1.57 14.08 8.00
N GLY A 304 -1.47 13.05 7.16
CA GLY A 304 -1.96 11.70 7.38
C GLY A 304 -0.82 10.74 7.75
N PRO A 305 -1.11 9.46 8.05
CA PRO A 305 -0.11 8.46 8.41
C PRO A 305 0.57 7.84 7.17
N ALA A 306 0.71 8.59 6.10
CA ALA A 306 1.42 8.17 4.91
C ALA A 306 2.92 8.45 4.99
N VAL A 307 3.70 7.85 4.13
CA VAL A 307 5.12 8.19 3.93
C VAL A 307 5.25 9.29 2.90
N ASP A 308 6.25 10.13 3.10
CA ASP A 308 6.54 11.28 2.24
C ASP A 308 6.77 10.86 0.78
N LEU A 309 7.68 9.91 0.55
CA LEU A 309 7.99 9.39 -0.78
C LEU A 309 8.35 7.91 -0.72
N ILE A 310 7.83 7.12 -1.65
CA ILE A 310 8.18 5.71 -1.82
C ILE A 310 8.71 5.48 -3.23
N PHE A 311 9.94 5.00 -3.34
CA PHE A 311 10.47 4.42 -4.58
C PHE A 311 10.05 2.96 -4.69
N GLN A 312 9.62 2.55 -5.88
CA GLN A 312 9.12 1.20 -6.10
C GLN A 312 9.77 0.58 -7.32
N PHE A 313 10.25 -0.65 -7.13
CA PHE A 313 10.73 -1.52 -8.19
C PHE A 313 10.09 -2.90 -8.01
N GLY A 314 9.62 -3.53 -9.07
CA GLY A 314 8.99 -4.84 -8.94
C GLY A 314 8.86 -5.57 -10.27
N GLY A 315 8.41 -6.81 -10.18
CA GLY A 315 8.18 -7.64 -11.35
C GLY A 315 7.07 -8.68 -11.12
N LYS A 316 6.46 -9.06 -12.23
CA LYS A 316 5.50 -10.15 -12.32
C LYS A 316 5.97 -11.13 -13.37
N PHE A 317 5.99 -12.43 -13.01
CA PHE A 317 6.55 -13.53 -13.79
C PHE A 317 5.54 -14.67 -13.99
#